data_fc5681ce2d33d257cffb90d018fb48c4
#
_entry.id   fc5681ce2d33d257cffb90d018fb48c4
#
_cell.length_a   1.000
_cell.length_b   1.000
_cell.length_c   1.000
_cell.angle_alpha   90.00
_cell.angle_beta   90.00
_cell.angle_gamma   90.00
#
_symmetry.space_group_name_H-M   'P 1'
#
loop_
_entity.id
_entity.type
_entity.pdbx_description
1 polymer ?
#
loop_
_entity_poly.entity_id
_entity_poly.type
_entity_poly.pdbx_seq_one_letter_code
_entity_poly.pdbx_strand_id
1 'polypeptide(L)'
;TLCGAMTQDIDERAKINTSRSVSAMVAIGIINIITVPLIGKLGSQSAKTGYLLVAIIYGCIFAACHFFCFAKTKEQVIMPEKEKISIKVQLRAVMQNRPYILALIGQVLFGFTLYGRNADVLYYFTYVEGNASYYTTYSMCIIIPSIIGAACFQPVFRKLNNKGRTASIFALLTGISMLCMFFFNVKETPAAFYTLAGITQFFFSGFNTAIYAIIPDCVEYGEWKTGLRNDGFQYAFVSLGNKIGMAIGTALLAALLGKYGYVANQVQNPAVLSIMRHSFTTIPGVLWIVTAIVLFFYRLNKKRYNEIVEDLKKNRVK
;
A
#
# COMPACT_ATOMS: atom_id res chain seq x y z
N THR A 1 -5.75 -14.34 8.22
CA THR A 1 -5.92 -15.44 9.20
C THR A 1 -7.24 -16.17 8.99
N LEU A 2 -8.39 -15.47 8.99
CA LEU A 2 -9.72 -16.11 8.86
C LEU A 2 -9.87 -16.94 7.59
N CYS A 3 -9.39 -16.45 6.44
CA CYS A 3 -9.43 -17.17 5.16
C CYS A 3 -8.72 -18.54 5.22
N GLY A 4 -7.63 -18.65 6.00
CA GLY A 4 -6.93 -19.92 6.22
C GLY A 4 -7.68 -20.89 7.14
N ALA A 5 -8.55 -20.39 8.00
CA ALA A 5 -9.38 -21.19 8.89
C ALA A 5 -10.72 -21.63 8.26
N MET A 6 -11.13 -21.00 7.14
CA MET A 6 -12.37 -21.32 6.44
C MET A 6 -12.24 -22.52 5.52
N THR A 7 -11.10 -22.71 4.85
CA THR A 7 -10.90 -23.82 3.90
C THR A 7 -9.42 -24.20 3.78
N GLN A 8 -9.14 -25.47 3.47
CA GLN A 8 -7.81 -25.96 3.13
C GLN A 8 -7.55 -25.97 1.62
N ASP A 9 -8.59 -25.84 0.80
CA ASP A 9 -8.48 -25.84 -0.66
C ASP A 9 -7.79 -24.55 -1.15
N ILE A 10 -6.76 -24.74 -1.98
CA ILE A 10 -5.95 -23.64 -2.53
C ILE A 10 -6.77 -22.76 -3.48
N ASP A 11 -7.62 -23.38 -4.29
CA ASP A 11 -8.45 -22.68 -5.28
C ASP A 11 -9.56 -21.87 -4.60
N GLU A 12 -10.19 -22.42 -3.56
CA GLU A 12 -11.17 -21.68 -2.76
C GLU A 12 -10.52 -20.51 -2.01
N ARG A 13 -9.33 -20.69 -1.42
CA ARG A 13 -8.58 -19.61 -0.80
C ARG A 13 -8.25 -18.51 -1.80
N ALA A 14 -7.88 -18.86 -3.02
CA ALA A 14 -7.61 -17.91 -4.09
C ALA A 14 -8.87 -17.11 -4.44
N LYS A 15 -10.03 -17.78 -4.58
CA LYS A 15 -11.33 -17.13 -4.84
C LYS A 15 -11.72 -16.16 -3.71
N ILE A 16 -11.61 -16.58 -2.45
CA ILE A 16 -11.93 -15.75 -1.28
C ILE A 16 -11.03 -14.51 -1.23
N ASN A 17 -9.72 -14.67 -1.45
CA ASN A 17 -8.78 -13.54 -1.45
C ASN A 17 -9.03 -12.58 -2.61
N THR A 18 -9.36 -13.08 -3.79
CA THR A 18 -9.71 -12.26 -4.95
C THR A 18 -10.99 -11.48 -4.69
N SER A 19 -12.04 -12.15 -4.21
CA SER A 19 -13.31 -11.51 -3.85
C SER A 19 -13.11 -10.42 -2.81
N ARG A 20 -12.33 -10.69 -1.76
CA ARG A 20 -11.99 -9.71 -0.74
C ARG A 20 -11.28 -8.48 -1.33
N SER A 21 -10.32 -8.69 -2.22
CA SER A 21 -9.55 -7.61 -2.83
C SER A 21 -10.42 -6.74 -3.75
N VAL A 22 -11.25 -7.37 -4.57
CA VAL A 22 -12.19 -6.66 -5.44
C VAL A 22 -13.21 -5.87 -4.61
N SER A 23 -13.81 -6.49 -3.60
CA SER A 23 -14.77 -5.82 -2.71
C SER A 23 -14.16 -4.64 -1.97
N ALA A 24 -12.90 -4.76 -1.52
CA ALA A 24 -12.18 -3.66 -0.90
C ALA A 24 -11.94 -2.49 -1.87
N MET A 25 -11.56 -2.77 -3.11
CA MET A 25 -11.38 -1.73 -4.14
C MET A 25 -12.68 -1.01 -4.47
N VAL A 26 -13.78 -1.76 -4.62
CA VAL A 26 -15.11 -1.19 -4.86
C VAL A 26 -15.55 -0.32 -3.68
N ALA A 27 -15.40 -0.80 -2.44
CA ALA A 27 -15.76 -0.05 -1.25
C ALA A 27 -14.94 1.24 -1.12
N ILE A 28 -13.62 1.20 -1.35
CA ILE A 28 -12.76 2.40 -1.36
C ILE A 28 -13.22 3.39 -2.42
N GLY A 29 -13.55 2.93 -3.63
CA GLY A 29 -14.06 3.78 -4.70
C GLY A 29 -15.38 4.46 -4.32
N ILE A 30 -16.34 3.72 -3.78
CA ILE A 30 -17.63 4.22 -3.32
C ILE A 30 -17.44 5.27 -2.22
N ILE A 31 -16.64 4.97 -1.20
CA ILE A 31 -16.36 5.88 -0.09
C ILE A 31 -15.74 7.18 -0.60
N ASN A 32 -14.74 7.12 -1.47
CA ASN A 32 -14.07 8.31 -2.00
C ASN A 32 -15.02 9.20 -2.80
N ILE A 33 -15.97 8.64 -3.56
CA ILE A 33 -16.94 9.40 -4.36
C ILE A 33 -18.02 10.00 -3.47
N ILE A 34 -18.53 9.25 -2.49
CA ILE A 34 -19.74 9.63 -1.73
C ILE A 34 -19.41 10.52 -0.52
N THR A 35 -18.24 10.38 0.09
CA THR A 35 -17.93 11.04 1.39
C THR A 35 -18.05 12.56 1.33
N VAL A 36 -17.43 13.20 0.34
CA VAL A 36 -17.45 14.68 0.24
C VAL A 36 -18.85 15.24 -0.03
N PRO A 37 -19.62 14.74 -1.02
CA PRO A 37 -21.00 15.16 -1.20
C PRO A 37 -21.90 14.91 0.01
N LEU A 38 -21.68 13.79 0.74
CA LEU A 38 -22.47 13.44 1.90
C LEU A 38 -22.20 14.39 3.08
N ILE A 39 -20.94 14.75 3.31
CA ILE A 39 -20.57 15.77 4.30
C ILE A 39 -21.23 17.10 3.98
N GLY A 40 -21.22 17.52 2.72
CA GLY A 40 -21.86 18.76 2.29
C GLY A 40 -23.37 18.77 2.52
N LYS A 41 -24.06 17.67 2.21
CA LYS A 41 -25.52 17.56 2.41
C LYS A 41 -25.91 17.52 3.89
N LEU A 42 -25.20 16.72 4.71
CA LEU A 42 -25.51 16.56 6.14
C LEU A 42 -24.95 17.69 7.00
N GLY A 43 -23.99 18.44 6.50
CA GLY A 43 -23.35 19.57 7.17
C GLY A 43 -23.92 20.93 6.83
N SER A 44 -25.18 21.04 6.38
CA SER A 44 -25.82 22.28 5.95
C SER A 44 -25.75 23.42 6.97
N GLN A 45 -25.70 23.11 8.28
CA GLN A 45 -25.57 24.10 9.35
C GLN A 45 -24.13 24.25 9.89
N SER A 46 -23.28 23.22 9.77
CA SER A 46 -21.90 23.24 10.22
C SER A 46 -21.11 22.07 9.64
N ALA A 47 -19.92 22.35 9.10
CA ALA A 47 -19.04 21.29 8.59
C ALA A 47 -18.72 20.23 9.67
N LYS A 48 -18.58 20.63 10.94
CA LYS A 48 -18.36 19.69 12.06
C LYS A 48 -19.50 18.67 12.18
N THR A 49 -20.75 19.13 12.06
CA THR A 49 -21.94 18.25 12.09
C THR A 49 -21.94 17.27 10.92
N GLY A 50 -21.59 17.73 9.73
CA GLY A 50 -21.46 16.87 8.54
C GLY A 50 -20.45 15.74 8.73
N TYR A 51 -19.24 16.07 9.22
CA TYR A 51 -18.22 15.05 9.51
C TYR A 51 -18.67 14.08 10.59
N LEU A 52 -19.31 14.55 11.66
CA LEU A 52 -19.80 13.70 12.75
C LEU A 52 -20.86 12.70 12.26
N LEU A 53 -21.86 13.19 11.52
CA LEU A 53 -22.94 12.34 11.01
C LEU A 53 -22.42 11.28 10.02
N VAL A 54 -21.52 11.66 9.11
CA VAL A 54 -20.88 10.70 8.19
C VAL A 54 -20.06 9.68 8.94
N ALA A 55 -19.31 10.07 9.98
CA ALA A 55 -18.54 9.13 10.80
C ALA A 55 -19.46 8.15 11.55
N ILE A 56 -20.60 8.60 12.07
CA ILE A 56 -21.59 7.71 12.71
C ILE A 56 -22.16 6.72 11.70
N ILE A 57 -22.58 7.17 10.51
CA ILE A 57 -23.13 6.31 9.47
C ILE A 57 -22.11 5.24 9.07
N TYR A 58 -20.87 5.63 8.80
CA TYR A 58 -19.82 4.66 8.45
C TYR A 58 -19.48 3.72 9.60
N GLY A 59 -19.48 4.21 10.85
CA GLY A 59 -19.30 3.39 12.04
C GLY A 59 -20.38 2.33 12.19
N CYS A 60 -21.65 2.70 11.99
CA CYS A 60 -22.78 1.76 12.03
C CYS A 60 -22.70 0.72 10.89
N ILE A 61 -22.38 1.13 9.66
CA ILE A 61 -22.18 0.20 8.53
C ILE A 61 -21.04 -0.76 8.84
N PHE A 62 -19.90 -0.25 9.33
CA PHE A 62 -18.75 -1.04 9.71
C PHE A 62 -19.10 -2.11 10.78
N ALA A 63 -19.77 -1.71 11.84
CA ALA A 63 -20.22 -2.61 12.89
C ALA A 63 -21.17 -3.69 12.35
N ALA A 64 -22.19 -3.28 11.58
CA ALA A 64 -23.14 -4.21 10.96
C ALA A 64 -22.44 -5.24 10.03
N CYS A 65 -21.49 -4.81 9.20
CA CYS A 65 -20.73 -5.70 8.34
C CYS A 65 -19.87 -6.70 9.13
N HIS A 66 -19.27 -6.27 10.25
CA HIS A 66 -18.48 -7.16 11.10
C HIS A 66 -19.35 -8.18 11.84
N PHE A 67 -20.50 -7.76 12.37
CA PHE A 67 -21.46 -8.68 12.99
C PHE A 67 -22.02 -9.69 11.97
N PHE A 68 -22.33 -9.24 10.75
CA PHE A 68 -22.76 -10.13 9.69
C PHE A 68 -21.67 -11.13 9.31
N CYS A 69 -20.44 -10.68 9.15
CA CYS A 69 -19.29 -11.54 8.88
C CYS A 69 -19.13 -12.59 9.99
N PHE A 70 -19.12 -12.16 11.25
CA PHE A 70 -19.04 -13.07 12.40
C PHE A 70 -20.17 -14.12 12.41
N ALA A 71 -21.42 -13.71 12.17
CA ALA A 71 -22.58 -14.59 12.21
C ALA A 71 -22.60 -15.63 11.05
N LYS A 72 -22.04 -15.28 9.89
CA LYS A 72 -22.08 -16.14 8.69
C LYS A 72 -20.79 -16.92 8.44
N THR A 73 -19.68 -16.56 9.09
CA THR A 73 -18.40 -17.26 8.89
C THR A 73 -18.20 -18.32 9.96
N LYS A 74 -17.89 -19.54 9.53
CA LYS A 74 -17.52 -20.65 10.43
C LYS A 74 -16.09 -21.08 10.16
N GLU A 75 -15.32 -21.27 11.22
CA GLU A 75 -14.00 -21.89 11.13
C GLU A 75 -14.19 -23.41 10.95
N GLN A 76 -13.73 -23.93 9.82
CA GLN A 76 -13.85 -25.35 9.47
C GLN A 76 -12.53 -26.11 9.65
N VAL A 77 -11.42 -25.37 9.74
CA VAL A 77 -10.09 -25.96 9.81
C VAL A 77 -9.57 -25.85 11.23
N ILE A 78 -9.51 -26.97 11.93
CA ILE A 78 -8.78 -27.07 13.21
C ILE A 78 -7.29 -27.06 12.86
N MET A 79 -6.63 -25.95 13.09
CA MET A 79 -5.17 -25.88 12.93
C MET A 79 -4.53 -26.64 14.11
N PRO A 80 -3.63 -27.61 13.85
CA PRO A 80 -2.88 -28.23 14.93
C PRO A 80 -2.12 -27.15 15.72
N GLU A 81 -2.10 -27.29 17.04
CA GLU A 81 -1.31 -26.40 17.90
C GLU A 81 0.15 -26.40 17.42
N LYS A 82 0.60 -25.32 16.85
CA LYS A 82 2.01 -25.16 16.50
C LYS A 82 2.80 -25.03 17.80
N GLU A 83 3.89 -25.76 17.92
CA GLU A 83 4.84 -25.59 19.02
C GLU A 83 5.15 -24.10 19.20
N LYS A 84 5.07 -23.62 20.44
CA LYS A 84 5.33 -22.21 20.78
C LYS A 84 6.81 -21.89 20.60
N ILE A 85 7.19 -21.53 19.37
CA ILE A 85 8.55 -21.12 19.06
C ILE A 85 8.81 -19.76 19.74
N SER A 86 9.89 -19.66 20.52
CA SER A 86 10.26 -18.40 21.19
C SER A 86 10.40 -17.25 20.19
N ILE A 87 9.89 -16.07 20.55
CA ILE A 87 9.97 -14.86 19.72
C ILE A 87 11.42 -14.53 19.33
N LYS A 88 12.38 -14.77 20.24
CA LYS A 88 13.82 -14.56 19.95
C LYS A 88 14.31 -15.43 18.81
N VAL A 89 13.88 -16.69 18.76
CA VAL A 89 14.26 -17.64 17.69
C VAL A 89 13.63 -17.22 16.37
N GLN A 90 12.35 -16.85 16.37
CA GLN A 90 11.66 -16.35 15.18
C GLN A 90 12.31 -15.07 14.64
N LEU A 91 12.65 -14.11 15.52
CA LEU A 91 13.33 -12.88 15.13
C LEU A 91 14.70 -13.14 14.52
N ARG A 92 15.48 -14.07 15.13
CA ARG A 92 16.78 -14.48 14.59
C ARG A 92 16.66 -15.11 13.19
N ALA A 93 15.65 -15.96 12.98
CA ALA A 93 15.38 -16.55 11.67
C ALA A 93 15.02 -15.49 10.62
N VAL A 94 14.20 -14.49 10.99
CA VAL A 94 13.86 -13.36 10.13
C VAL A 94 15.09 -12.53 9.76
N MET A 95 15.97 -12.23 10.73
CA MET A 95 17.20 -11.47 10.49
C MET A 95 18.19 -12.17 9.57
N GLN A 96 18.14 -13.50 9.50
CA GLN A 96 18.96 -14.30 8.57
C GLN A 96 18.37 -14.33 7.16
N ASN A 97 17.12 -13.93 6.99
CA ASN A 97 16.41 -13.92 5.71
C ASN A 97 16.64 -12.59 4.96
N ARG A 98 17.79 -12.48 4.30
CA ARG A 98 18.17 -11.25 3.57
C ARG A 98 17.12 -10.78 2.53
N PRO A 99 16.54 -11.65 1.67
CA PRO A 99 15.46 -11.25 0.78
C PRO A 99 14.27 -10.63 1.53
N TYR A 100 13.90 -11.20 2.66
CA TYR A 100 12.81 -10.70 3.48
C TYR A 100 13.11 -9.32 4.09
N ILE A 101 14.34 -9.09 4.57
CA ILE A 101 14.72 -7.77 5.12
C ILE A 101 14.60 -6.69 4.06
N LEU A 102 15.05 -6.95 2.82
CA LEU A 102 14.91 -5.99 1.72
C LEU A 102 13.44 -5.72 1.39
N ALA A 103 12.59 -6.76 1.38
CA ALA A 103 11.15 -6.62 1.19
C ALA A 103 10.50 -5.82 2.34
N LEU A 104 10.92 -6.05 3.59
CA LEU A 104 10.42 -5.34 4.76
C LEU A 104 10.79 -3.84 4.73
N ILE A 105 12.03 -3.50 4.38
CA ILE A 105 12.44 -2.11 4.17
C ILE A 105 11.60 -1.47 3.06
N GLY A 106 11.42 -2.17 1.93
CA GLY A 106 10.54 -1.73 0.85
C GLY A 106 9.11 -1.48 1.33
N GLN A 107 8.59 -2.31 2.23
CA GLN A 107 7.24 -2.18 2.78
C GLN A 107 7.11 -0.98 3.74
N VAL A 108 8.14 -0.69 4.54
CA VAL A 108 8.18 0.52 5.38
C VAL A 108 8.20 1.77 4.52
N LEU A 109 9.07 1.82 3.52
CA LEU A 109 9.15 2.95 2.58
C LEU A 109 7.85 3.13 1.78
N PHE A 110 7.24 2.03 1.35
CA PHE A 110 5.92 2.03 0.71
C PHE A 110 4.85 2.65 1.60
N GLY A 111 4.76 2.21 2.86
CA GLY A 111 3.82 2.77 3.83
C GLY A 111 4.05 4.26 4.06
N PHE A 112 5.31 4.67 4.21
CA PHE A 112 5.69 6.07 4.38
C PHE A 112 5.24 6.95 3.20
N THR A 113 5.58 6.55 1.98
CA THR A 113 5.26 7.32 0.77
C THR A 113 3.77 7.38 0.49
N LEU A 114 3.07 6.23 0.62
CA LEU A 114 1.64 6.14 0.35
C LEU A 114 0.83 7.01 1.31
N TYR A 115 1.03 6.81 2.61
CA TYR A 115 0.19 7.46 3.61
C TYR A 115 0.60 8.91 3.88
N GLY A 116 1.89 9.25 3.78
CA GLY A 116 2.36 10.63 3.83
C GLY A 116 1.77 11.46 2.70
N ARG A 117 1.81 10.94 1.46
CA ARG A 117 1.20 11.60 0.29
C ARG A 117 -0.32 11.68 0.39
N ASN A 118 -0.98 10.61 0.84
CA ASN A 118 -2.43 10.62 0.99
C ASN A 118 -2.92 11.62 2.05
N ALA A 119 -2.14 11.84 3.11
CA ALA A 119 -2.45 12.86 4.10
C ALA A 119 -2.34 14.29 3.53
N ASP A 120 -1.43 14.51 2.58
CA ASP A 120 -1.19 15.82 1.95
C ASP A 120 -2.13 16.10 0.76
N VAL A 121 -2.67 15.09 0.11
CA VAL A 121 -3.36 15.24 -1.17
C VAL A 121 -4.48 16.30 -1.16
N LEU A 122 -5.29 16.33 -0.11
CA LEU A 122 -6.37 17.31 -0.02
C LEU A 122 -5.85 18.71 0.27
N TYR A 123 -4.79 18.86 1.09
CA TYR A 123 -4.11 20.15 1.32
C TYR A 123 -3.50 20.67 0.03
N TYR A 124 -2.84 19.84 -0.76
CA TYR A 124 -2.29 20.18 -2.04
C TYR A 124 -3.34 20.78 -2.99
N PHE A 125 -4.45 20.08 -3.22
CA PHE A 125 -5.50 20.58 -4.12
C PHE A 125 -6.20 21.81 -3.56
N THR A 126 -6.40 21.90 -2.24
CA THR A 126 -7.12 23.02 -1.62
C THR A 126 -6.27 24.30 -1.61
N TYR A 127 -5.01 24.21 -1.20
CA TYR A 127 -4.19 25.40 -0.96
C TYR A 127 -3.19 25.69 -2.08
N VAL A 128 -2.54 24.68 -2.66
CA VAL A 128 -1.58 24.86 -3.75
C VAL A 128 -2.29 25.10 -5.07
N GLU A 129 -3.25 24.22 -5.41
CA GLU A 129 -4.04 24.35 -6.64
C GLU A 129 -5.27 25.26 -6.46
N GLY A 130 -5.62 25.63 -5.23
CA GLY A 130 -6.69 26.59 -4.89
C GLY A 130 -8.11 26.10 -5.16
N ASN A 131 -8.32 24.81 -5.45
CA ASN A 131 -9.64 24.23 -5.65
C ASN A 131 -9.67 22.73 -5.28
N ALA A 132 -10.32 22.42 -4.17
CA ALA A 132 -10.49 21.04 -3.70
C ALA A 132 -11.21 20.11 -4.71
N SER A 133 -12.02 20.65 -5.62
CA SER A 133 -12.73 19.85 -6.64
C SER A 133 -11.77 19.16 -7.63
N TYR A 134 -10.56 19.68 -7.81
CA TYR A 134 -9.54 19.03 -8.64
C TYR A 134 -9.11 17.67 -8.10
N TYR A 135 -9.27 17.43 -6.80
CA TYR A 135 -9.06 16.12 -6.20
C TYR A 135 -10.02 15.06 -6.76
N THR A 136 -11.27 15.41 -7.01
CA THR A 136 -12.24 14.47 -7.59
C THR A 136 -11.83 14.05 -9.00
N THR A 137 -11.42 15.00 -9.85
CA THR A 137 -10.91 14.71 -11.19
C THR A 137 -9.63 13.87 -11.12
N TYR A 138 -8.71 14.23 -10.23
CA TYR A 138 -7.50 13.46 -9.98
C TYR A 138 -7.82 12.01 -9.61
N SER A 139 -8.75 11.79 -8.68
CA SER A 139 -9.15 10.45 -8.23
C SER A 139 -9.77 9.61 -9.35
N MET A 140 -10.54 10.23 -10.23
CA MET A 140 -11.10 9.54 -11.40
C MET A 140 -10.03 9.16 -12.42
N CYS A 141 -9.09 10.05 -12.69
CA CYS A 141 -8.02 9.83 -13.67
C CYS A 141 -7.06 8.70 -13.29
N ILE A 142 -6.91 8.39 -11.99
CA ILE A 142 -5.98 7.35 -11.52
C ILE A 142 -6.59 5.94 -11.46
N ILE A 143 -7.92 5.77 -11.53
CA ILE A 143 -8.58 4.47 -11.35
C ILE A 143 -8.19 3.49 -12.45
N ILE A 144 -8.42 3.86 -13.73
CA ILE A 144 -8.13 2.99 -14.87
C ILE A 144 -6.64 2.64 -14.96
N PRO A 145 -5.70 3.62 -14.91
CA PRO A 145 -4.28 3.32 -14.88
C PRO A 145 -3.87 2.38 -13.74
N SER A 146 -4.50 2.48 -12.57
CA SER A 146 -4.19 1.61 -11.45
C SER A 146 -4.54 0.15 -11.73
N ILE A 147 -5.68 -0.13 -12.34
CA ILE A 147 -6.12 -1.47 -12.70
C ILE A 147 -5.17 -2.07 -13.75
N ILE A 148 -4.85 -1.30 -14.79
CA ILE A 148 -3.96 -1.74 -15.85
C ILE A 148 -2.54 -1.98 -15.31
N GLY A 149 -2.03 -1.10 -14.45
CA GLY A 149 -0.72 -1.21 -13.82
C GLY A 149 -0.58 -2.48 -12.97
N ALA A 150 -1.60 -2.81 -12.18
CA ALA A 150 -1.63 -4.05 -11.41
C ALA A 150 -1.59 -5.30 -12.32
N ALA A 151 -2.35 -5.29 -13.41
CA ALA A 151 -2.37 -6.38 -14.39
C ALA A 151 -1.03 -6.52 -15.14
N CYS A 152 -0.33 -5.42 -15.39
CA CYS A 152 0.96 -5.41 -16.08
C CYS A 152 2.12 -6.01 -15.26
N PHE A 153 1.94 -6.23 -13.95
CA PHE A 153 2.98 -6.89 -13.14
C PHE A 153 3.38 -8.25 -13.71
N GLN A 154 2.40 -9.12 -14.00
CA GLN A 154 2.65 -10.50 -14.44
C GLN A 154 3.45 -10.60 -15.76
N PRO A 155 3.07 -9.91 -16.86
CA PRO A 155 3.85 -9.95 -18.10
C PRO A 155 5.27 -9.39 -17.93
N VAL A 156 5.46 -8.34 -17.13
CA VAL A 156 6.79 -7.77 -16.85
C VAL A 156 7.63 -8.76 -16.03
N PHE A 157 7.05 -9.37 -15.00
CA PHE A 157 7.71 -10.40 -14.21
C PHE A 157 8.14 -11.60 -15.04
N ARG A 158 7.29 -12.08 -15.98
CA ARG A 158 7.64 -13.20 -16.88
C ARG A 158 8.86 -12.91 -17.73
N LYS A 159 9.07 -11.67 -18.17
CA LYS A 159 10.25 -11.25 -18.95
C LYS A 159 11.51 -11.16 -18.07
N LEU A 160 11.40 -10.61 -16.87
CA LEU A 160 12.53 -10.35 -15.99
C LEU A 160 12.92 -11.55 -15.11
N ASN A 161 12.01 -12.51 -14.93
CA ASN A 161 12.19 -13.69 -14.07
C ASN A 161 12.68 -13.38 -12.63
N ASN A 162 12.44 -12.14 -12.14
CA ASN A 162 12.81 -11.69 -10.81
C ASN A 162 11.78 -10.67 -10.30
N LYS A 163 11.02 -11.04 -9.26
CA LYS A 163 9.98 -10.19 -8.68
C LYS A 163 10.55 -8.90 -8.07
N GLY A 164 11.71 -8.96 -7.43
CA GLY A 164 12.35 -7.80 -6.84
C GLY A 164 12.83 -6.79 -7.89
N ARG A 165 13.43 -7.25 -8.99
CA ARG A 165 13.79 -6.38 -10.12
C ARG A 165 12.55 -5.77 -10.76
N THR A 166 11.48 -6.54 -10.90
CA THR A 166 10.20 -6.03 -11.40
C THR A 166 9.66 -4.92 -10.48
N ALA A 167 9.65 -5.16 -9.17
CA ALA A 167 9.24 -4.15 -8.18
C ALA A 167 10.17 -2.91 -8.23
N SER A 168 11.48 -3.11 -8.33
CA SER A 168 12.46 -2.02 -8.45
C SER A 168 12.20 -1.11 -9.65
N ILE A 169 11.92 -1.68 -10.82
CA ILE A 169 11.62 -0.90 -12.04
C ILE A 169 10.32 -0.12 -11.86
N PHE A 170 9.27 -0.74 -11.35
CA PHE A 170 8.00 -0.05 -11.08
C PHE A 170 8.20 1.08 -10.05
N ALA A 171 8.95 0.85 -8.98
CA ALA A 171 9.27 1.87 -7.98
C ALA A 171 10.06 3.04 -8.60
N LEU A 172 11.07 2.75 -9.43
CA LEU A 172 11.87 3.78 -10.10
C LEU A 172 11.00 4.67 -11.01
N LEU A 173 10.17 4.05 -11.83
CA LEU A 173 9.29 4.78 -12.74
C LEU A 173 8.20 5.57 -11.99
N THR A 174 7.70 5.05 -10.86
CA THR A 174 6.83 5.81 -9.95
C THR A 174 7.56 7.04 -9.41
N GLY A 175 8.79 6.88 -8.94
CA GLY A 175 9.59 7.99 -8.42
C GLY A 175 9.86 9.07 -9.46
N ILE A 176 10.31 8.67 -10.65
CA ILE A 176 10.58 9.60 -11.76
C ILE A 176 9.31 10.36 -12.16
N SER A 177 8.18 9.66 -12.34
CA SER A 177 6.93 10.31 -12.72
C SER A 177 6.42 11.29 -11.65
N MET A 178 6.62 10.98 -10.36
CA MET A 178 6.31 11.92 -9.27
C MET A 178 7.22 13.15 -9.27
N LEU A 179 8.51 12.99 -9.53
CA LEU A 179 9.42 14.12 -9.67
C LEU A 179 9.06 14.99 -10.87
N CYS A 180 8.66 14.38 -11.99
CA CYS A 180 8.16 15.12 -13.14
C CYS A 180 6.88 15.91 -12.83
N MET A 181 5.97 15.38 -12.02
CA MET A 181 4.76 16.10 -11.60
C MET A 181 5.05 17.43 -10.89
N PHE A 182 6.21 17.57 -10.27
CA PHE A 182 6.62 18.82 -9.61
C PHE A 182 6.62 20.03 -10.56
N PHE A 183 6.92 19.83 -11.83
CA PHE A 183 7.02 20.91 -12.83
C PHE A 183 5.67 21.30 -13.46
N PHE A 184 4.60 20.59 -13.15
CA PHE A 184 3.28 20.82 -13.71
C PHE A 184 2.27 21.18 -12.60
N ASN A 185 1.24 21.94 -12.97
CA ASN A 185 0.14 22.29 -12.10
C ASN A 185 -1.20 22.12 -12.83
N VAL A 186 -2.30 22.02 -12.07
CA VAL A 186 -3.62 21.81 -12.68
C VAL A 186 -4.11 23.03 -13.41
N LYS A 187 -3.75 24.24 -12.95
CA LYS A 187 -4.27 25.50 -13.53
C LYS A 187 -3.72 25.79 -14.93
N GLU A 188 -2.42 25.61 -15.12
CA GLU A 188 -1.74 25.98 -16.37
C GLU A 188 -1.65 24.78 -17.33
N THR A 189 -1.43 23.59 -16.79
CA THR A 189 -1.13 22.37 -17.58
C THR A 189 -1.97 21.16 -17.13
N PRO A 190 -3.30 21.25 -17.11
CA PRO A 190 -4.16 20.19 -16.56
C PRO A 190 -3.95 18.85 -17.25
N ALA A 191 -3.84 18.83 -18.57
CA ALA A 191 -3.64 17.59 -19.33
C ALA A 191 -2.34 16.89 -18.95
N ALA A 192 -1.23 17.63 -18.84
CA ALA A 192 0.07 17.07 -18.46
C ALA A 192 0.04 16.56 -17.01
N PHE A 193 -0.53 17.32 -16.08
CA PHE A 193 -0.63 16.94 -14.69
C PHE A 193 -1.43 15.64 -14.49
N TYR A 194 -2.64 15.56 -15.04
CA TYR A 194 -3.48 14.36 -14.91
C TYR A 194 -2.93 13.15 -15.66
N THR A 195 -2.27 13.34 -16.80
CA THR A 195 -1.57 12.27 -17.52
C THR A 195 -0.42 11.71 -16.68
N LEU A 196 0.41 12.58 -16.08
CA LEU A 196 1.48 12.16 -15.18
C LEU A 196 0.95 11.49 -13.91
N ALA A 197 -0.18 11.95 -13.37
CA ALA A 197 -0.84 11.31 -12.25
C ALA A 197 -1.29 9.88 -12.61
N GLY A 198 -1.86 9.68 -13.79
CA GLY A 198 -2.22 8.35 -14.32
C GLY A 198 -1.00 7.44 -14.50
N ILE A 199 0.08 7.96 -15.11
CA ILE A 199 1.35 7.24 -15.29
C ILE A 199 1.94 6.83 -13.93
N THR A 200 1.97 7.76 -12.98
CA THR A 200 2.43 7.50 -11.61
C THR A 200 1.63 6.38 -10.98
N GLN A 201 0.31 6.44 -11.08
CA GLN A 201 -0.57 5.45 -10.47
C GLN A 201 -0.48 4.08 -11.15
N PHE A 202 -0.25 4.03 -12.46
CA PHE A 202 0.02 2.81 -13.20
C PHE A 202 1.25 2.08 -12.64
N PHE A 203 2.38 2.76 -12.53
CA PHE A 203 3.61 2.16 -11.99
C PHE A 203 3.49 1.84 -10.51
N PHE A 204 2.89 2.71 -9.72
CA PHE A 204 2.59 2.48 -8.31
C PHE A 204 1.80 1.18 -8.09
N SER A 205 0.76 0.96 -8.89
CA SER A 205 -0.11 -0.21 -8.74
C SER A 205 0.60 -1.51 -9.16
N GLY A 206 1.44 -1.45 -10.20
CA GLY A 206 2.35 -2.54 -10.56
C GLY A 206 3.33 -2.88 -9.44
N PHE A 207 3.91 -1.87 -8.80
CA PHE A 207 4.76 -2.05 -7.61
C PHE A 207 3.99 -2.69 -6.44
N ASN A 208 2.80 -2.19 -6.14
CA ASN A 208 1.97 -2.71 -5.07
C ASN A 208 1.70 -4.21 -5.24
N THR A 209 1.38 -4.64 -6.45
CA THR A 209 1.21 -6.07 -6.77
C THR A 209 2.52 -6.85 -6.59
N ALA A 210 3.64 -6.28 -7.04
CA ALA A 210 4.95 -6.91 -6.94
C ALA A 210 5.42 -7.13 -5.50
N ILE A 211 5.28 -6.12 -4.63
CA ILE A 211 5.79 -6.19 -3.26
C ILE A 211 5.04 -7.25 -2.44
N TYR A 212 3.72 -7.37 -2.62
CA TYR A 212 2.96 -8.44 -1.97
C TYR A 212 3.23 -9.83 -2.56
N ALA A 213 3.63 -9.93 -3.83
CA ALA A 213 4.02 -11.19 -4.46
C ALA A 213 5.42 -11.67 -4.02
N ILE A 214 6.27 -10.81 -3.46
CA ILE A 214 7.60 -11.14 -2.95
C ILE A 214 7.54 -11.86 -1.60
N ILE A 215 6.57 -11.53 -0.75
CA ILE A 215 6.51 -11.97 0.64
C ILE A 215 6.41 -13.49 0.78
N PRO A 216 5.53 -14.21 0.06
CA PRO A 216 5.48 -15.69 0.09
C PRO A 216 6.82 -16.33 -0.26
N ASP A 217 7.51 -15.81 -1.28
CA ASP A 217 8.82 -16.33 -1.71
C ASP A 217 9.88 -16.18 -0.59
N CYS A 218 9.80 -15.06 0.15
CA CYS A 218 10.69 -14.84 1.30
C CYS A 218 10.38 -15.79 2.46
N VAL A 219 9.11 -16.18 2.66
CA VAL A 219 8.73 -17.17 3.68
C VAL A 219 9.35 -18.52 3.36
N GLU A 220 9.24 -18.99 2.13
CA GLU A 220 9.82 -20.27 1.70
C GLU A 220 11.35 -20.26 1.72
N TYR A 221 11.98 -19.14 1.33
CA TYR A 221 13.41 -18.96 1.47
C TYR A 221 13.84 -19.02 2.95
N GLY A 222 13.08 -18.43 3.85
CA GLY A 222 13.33 -18.47 5.30
C GLY A 222 13.27 -19.88 5.86
N GLU A 223 12.23 -20.65 5.50
CA GLU A 223 12.07 -22.05 5.86
C GLU A 223 13.23 -22.91 5.35
N TRP A 224 13.60 -22.77 4.07
CA TRP A 224 14.73 -23.48 3.48
C TRP A 224 16.06 -23.21 4.20
N LYS A 225 16.28 -21.95 4.60
CA LYS A 225 17.55 -21.53 5.22
C LYS A 225 17.66 -21.89 6.70
N THR A 226 16.55 -21.85 7.44
CA THR A 226 16.55 -21.97 8.91
C THR A 226 15.88 -23.25 9.42
N GLY A 227 15.21 -24.00 8.56
CA GLY A 227 14.37 -25.14 8.95
C GLY A 227 13.07 -24.73 9.67
N LEU A 228 12.85 -23.44 9.90
CA LEU A 228 11.69 -22.94 10.65
C LEU A 228 10.69 -22.26 9.71
N ARG A 229 9.46 -22.76 9.69
CA ARG A 229 8.35 -22.14 9.01
C ARG A 229 7.58 -21.21 9.96
N ASN A 230 7.74 -19.90 9.80
CA ASN A 230 7.14 -18.89 10.67
C ASN A 230 6.32 -17.83 9.90
N ASP A 231 5.43 -18.28 9.00
CA ASP A 231 4.61 -17.46 8.12
C ASP A 231 3.89 -16.35 8.89
N GLY A 232 3.18 -16.70 9.97
CA GLY A 232 2.39 -15.74 10.75
C GLY A 232 3.23 -14.59 11.31
N PHE A 233 4.45 -14.90 11.79
CA PHE A 233 5.36 -13.90 12.30
C PHE A 233 5.88 -12.97 11.18
N GLN A 234 6.25 -13.52 10.02
CA GLN A 234 6.72 -12.73 8.89
C GLN A 234 5.61 -11.80 8.35
N TYR A 235 4.39 -12.30 8.16
CA TYR A 235 3.27 -11.45 7.74
C TYR A 235 2.89 -10.37 8.77
N ALA A 236 3.02 -10.66 10.07
CA ALA A 236 2.82 -9.68 11.13
C ALA A 236 3.86 -8.55 11.05
N PHE A 237 5.13 -8.87 10.78
CA PHE A 237 6.19 -7.87 10.62
C PHE A 237 6.02 -7.02 9.35
N VAL A 238 5.54 -7.60 8.25
CA VAL A 238 5.17 -6.83 7.05
C VAL A 238 4.07 -5.82 7.36
N SER A 239 3.03 -6.26 8.07
CA SER A 239 1.95 -5.38 8.50
C SER A 239 2.44 -4.29 9.46
N LEU A 240 3.30 -4.64 10.42
CA LEU A 240 3.94 -3.70 11.34
C LEU A 240 4.81 -2.68 10.59
N GLY A 241 5.64 -3.14 9.65
CA GLY A 241 6.47 -2.27 8.83
C GLY A 241 5.65 -1.25 8.03
N ASN A 242 4.54 -1.69 7.43
CA ASN A 242 3.63 -0.78 6.74
C ASN A 242 3.02 0.27 7.69
N LYS A 243 2.59 -0.13 8.89
CA LYS A 243 2.04 0.79 9.90
C LYS A 243 3.08 1.77 10.46
N ILE A 244 4.32 1.32 10.65
CA ILE A 244 5.43 2.20 11.04
C ILE A 244 5.69 3.23 9.95
N GLY A 245 5.77 2.80 8.69
CA GLY A 245 5.91 3.70 7.56
C GLY A 245 4.78 4.73 7.50
N MET A 246 3.52 4.28 7.65
CA MET A 246 2.34 5.15 7.72
C MET A 246 2.46 6.21 8.82
N ALA A 247 2.80 5.78 10.03
CA ALA A 247 2.91 6.68 11.19
C ALA A 247 4.00 7.75 10.97
N ILE A 248 5.18 7.33 10.47
CA ILE A 248 6.28 8.26 10.18
C ILE A 248 5.89 9.23 9.05
N GLY A 249 5.27 8.75 7.97
CA GLY A 249 4.88 9.59 6.84
C GLY A 249 3.87 10.67 7.21
N THR A 250 2.82 10.29 7.94
CA THR A 250 1.80 11.26 8.40
C THR A 250 2.34 12.22 9.46
N ALA A 251 3.16 11.74 10.40
CA ALA A 251 3.76 12.56 11.43
C ALA A 251 4.76 13.57 10.84
N LEU A 252 5.55 13.16 9.85
CA LEU A 252 6.48 14.07 9.16
C LEU A 252 5.73 15.20 8.47
N LEU A 253 4.64 14.91 7.75
CA LEU A 253 3.82 15.95 7.12
C LEU A 253 3.30 16.93 8.17
N ALA A 254 2.71 16.44 9.26
CA ALA A 254 2.19 17.30 10.33
C ALA A 254 3.29 18.17 10.96
N ALA A 255 4.46 17.60 11.20
CA ALA A 255 5.61 18.33 11.75
C ALA A 255 6.12 19.40 10.78
N LEU A 256 6.18 19.11 9.48
CA LEU A 256 6.58 20.08 8.46
C LEU A 256 5.56 21.21 8.36
N LEU A 257 4.27 20.91 8.27
CA LEU A 257 3.22 21.93 8.23
C LEU A 257 3.25 22.82 9.48
N GLY A 258 3.39 22.25 10.67
CA GLY A 258 3.52 23.00 11.92
C GLY A 258 4.75 23.90 11.96
N LYS A 259 5.91 23.38 11.53
CA LYS A 259 7.18 24.14 11.50
C LYS A 259 7.11 25.35 10.56
N TYR A 260 6.43 25.23 9.43
CA TYR A 260 6.32 26.32 8.45
C TYR A 260 5.14 27.25 8.69
N GLY A 261 4.37 27.04 9.77
CA GLY A 261 3.31 27.95 10.20
C GLY A 261 1.99 27.78 9.46
N TYR A 262 1.61 26.55 9.14
CA TYR A 262 0.30 26.24 8.56
C TYR A 262 -0.84 26.63 9.52
N VAL A 263 -1.82 27.39 9.02
CA VAL A 263 -3.05 27.72 9.73
C VAL A 263 -4.26 27.32 8.88
N ALA A 264 -5.13 26.50 9.44
CA ALA A 264 -6.29 26.00 8.71
C ALA A 264 -7.26 27.12 8.27
N ASN A 265 -7.83 26.98 7.08
CA ASN A 265 -8.82 27.89 6.51
C ASN A 265 -8.38 29.33 6.32
N GLN A 266 -7.09 29.55 6.15
CA GLN A 266 -6.49 30.85 5.85
C GLN A 266 -5.65 30.77 4.57
N VAL A 267 -5.33 31.93 4.00
CA VAL A 267 -4.35 32.02 2.92
C VAL A 267 -2.99 31.64 3.48
N GLN A 268 -2.37 30.64 2.87
CA GLN A 268 -1.10 30.09 3.35
C GLN A 268 0.07 30.93 2.85
N ASN A 269 1.12 31.01 3.66
CA ASN A 269 2.35 31.63 3.25
C ASN A 269 3.09 30.79 2.17
N PRO A 270 3.97 31.41 1.34
CA PRO A 270 4.68 30.71 0.27
C PRO A 270 5.50 29.49 0.74
N ALA A 271 6.04 29.52 1.97
CA ALA A 271 6.82 28.42 2.51
C ALA A 271 5.94 27.18 2.78
N VAL A 272 4.72 27.38 3.30
CA VAL A 272 3.74 26.29 3.51
C VAL A 272 3.29 25.69 2.17
N LEU A 273 3.00 26.53 1.17
CA LEU A 273 2.63 26.08 -0.17
C LEU A 273 3.74 25.27 -0.82
N SER A 274 4.99 25.73 -0.67
CA SER A 274 6.16 25.00 -1.15
C SER A 274 6.31 23.65 -0.49
N ILE A 275 6.17 23.55 0.84
CA ILE A 275 6.30 22.28 1.55
C ILE A 275 5.17 21.30 1.18
N MET A 276 3.93 21.75 1.01
CA MET A 276 2.84 20.93 0.50
C MET A 276 3.15 20.37 -0.90
N ARG A 277 3.67 21.21 -1.81
CA ARG A 277 4.08 20.77 -3.15
C ARG A 277 5.20 19.73 -3.08
N HIS A 278 6.20 19.92 -2.24
CA HIS A 278 7.29 18.97 -2.04
C HIS A 278 6.81 17.67 -1.38
N SER A 279 5.90 17.74 -0.41
CA SER A 279 5.33 16.57 0.27
C SER A 279 4.44 15.73 -0.65
N PHE A 280 3.80 16.36 -1.62
CA PHE A 280 2.95 15.66 -2.60
C PHE A 280 3.74 15.00 -3.73
N THR A 281 4.89 15.58 -4.13
CA THR A 281 5.64 15.15 -5.32
C THR A 281 7.08 14.75 -5.03
N THR A 282 7.91 15.67 -4.54
CA THR A 282 9.37 15.50 -4.47
C THR A 282 9.80 14.51 -3.39
N ILE A 283 9.30 14.66 -2.17
CA ILE A 283 9.67 13.78 -1.05
C ILE A 283 9.28 12.34 -1.36
N PRO A 284 8.02 12.03 -1.74
CA PRO A 284 7.67 10.66 -2.11
C PRO A 284 8.41 10.20 -3.36
N GLY A 285 8.67 11.07 -4.35
CA GLY A 285 9.43 10.73 -5.55
C GLY A 285 10.83 10.23 -5.24
N VAL A 286 11.57 10.95 -4.37
CA VAL A 286 12.91 10.53 -3.93
C VAL A 286 12.85 9.22 -3.14
N LEU A 287 11.89 9.06 -2.25
CA LEU A 287 11.73 7.83 -1.47
C LEU A 287 11.39 6.61 -2.34
N TRP A 288 10.65 6.82 -3.43
CA TRP A 288 10.39 5.76 -4.42
C TRP A 288 11.67 5.33 -5.14
N ILE A 289 12.58 6.28 -5.47
CA ILE A 289 13.89 5.97 -6.03
C ILE A 289 14.73 5.18 -5.02
N VAL A 290 14.72 5.58 -3.73
CA VAL A 290 15.40 4.82 -2.67
C VAL A 290 14.82 3.40 -2.56
N THR A 291 13.48 3.26 -2.62
CA THR A 291 12.81 1.96 -2.63
C THR A 291 13.27 1.10 -3.82
N ALA A 292 13.41 1.71 -4.99
CA ALA A 292 13.90 1.02 -6.18
C ALA A 292 15.32 0.50 -6.00
N ILE A 293 16.20 1.31 -5.42
CA ILE A 293 17.59 0.93 -5.13
C ILE A 293 17.63 -0.24 -4.13
N VAL A 294 16.86 -0.17 -3.04
CA VAL A 294 16.79 -1.25 -2.05
C VAL A 294 16.35 -2.56 -2.69
N LEU A 295 15.29 -2.54 -3.49
CA LEU A 295 14.75 -3.76 -4.12
C LEU A 295 15.58 -4.24 -5.32
N PHE A 296 16.43 -3.42 -5.89
CA PHE A 296 17.38 -3.84 -6.92
C PHE A 296 18.35 -4.91 -6.39
N PHE A 297 18.70 -4.86 -5.10
CA PHE A 297 19.54 -5.85 -4.44
C PHE A 297 18.81 -7.15 -4.08
N TYR A 298 17.53 -7.27 -4.37
CA TYR A 298 16.78 -8.51 -4.17
C TYR A 298 17.21 -9.57 -5.21
N ARG A 299 17.90 -10.61 -4.74
CA ARG A 299 18.57 -11.61 -5.60
C ARG A 299 17.78 -12.89 -5.83
N LEU A 300 16.64 -13.09 -5.17
CA LEU A 300 15.84 -14.30 -5.34
C LEU A 300 15.09 -14.27 -6.67
N ASN A 301 15.71 -14.89 -7.70
CA ASN A 301 15.10 -15.03 -9.02
C ASN A 301 14.24 -16.32 -9.09
N LYS A 302 13.45 -16.46 -10.16
CA LYS A 302 12.54 -17.59 -10.38
C LYS A 302 13.28 -18.95 -10.37
N LYS A 303 14.49 -19.03 -10.95
CA LYS A 303 15.28 -20.27 -10.99
C LYS A 303 15.65 -20.69 -9.57
N ARG A 304 16.25 -19.79 -8.80
CA ARG A 304 16.66 -20.06 -7.41
C ARG A 304 15.48 -20.37 -6.50
N TYR A 305 14.35 -19.71 -6.71
CA TYR A 305 13.12 -20.00 -5.99
C TYR A 305 12.60 -21.41 -6.25
N ASN A 306 12.57 -21.84 -7.51
CA ASN A 306 12.15 -23.20 -7.87
C ASN A 306 13.06 -24.27 -7.26
N GLU A 307 14.38 -24.07 -7.28
CA GLU A 307 15.36 -24.97 -6.61
C GLU A 307 15.03 -25.11 -5.10
N ILE A 308 14.76 -24.00 -4.44
CA ILE A 308 14.40 -23.97 -3.00
C ILE A 308 13.09 -24.74 -2.74
N VAL A 309 12.08 -24.54 -3.57
CA VAL A 309 10.79 -25.25 -3.42
C VAL A 309 10.95 -26.75 -3.63
N GLU A 310 11.77 -27.17 -4.60
CA GLU A 310 12.09 -28.59 -4.82
C GLU A 310 12.83 -29.21 -3.63
N ASP A 311 13.81 -28.51 -3.07
CA ASP A 311 14.54 -28.95 -1.89
C ASP A 311 13.61 -29.09 -0.67
N LEU A 312 12.71 -28.12 -0.45
CA LEU A 312 11.72 -28.17 0.61
C LEU A 312 10.76 -29.36 0.44
N LYS A 313 10.32 -29.64 -0.79
CA LYS A 313 9.46 -30.81 -1.05
C LYS A 313 10.16 -32.12 -0.70
N LYS A 314 11.43 -32.28 -1.09
CA LYS A 314 12.22 -33.49 -0.77
C LYS A 314 12.42 -33.67 0.75
N ASN A 315 12.60 -32.57 1.48
CA ASN A 315 12.80 -32.61 2.93
C ASN A 315 11.51 -32.86 3.74
N ARG A 316 10.33 -32.49 3.19
CA ARG A 316 9.03 -32.75 3.82
C ARG A 316 8.51 -34.19 3.60
N VAL A 317 9.05 -34.92 2.64
CA VAL A 317 8.69 -36.32 2.33
C VAL A 317 9.53 -37.32 3.13
N LYS A 318 10.64 -36.88 3.71
CA LYS A 318 11.45 -37.63 4.68
C LYS A 318 10.94 -37.41 6.08
#